data_09bdffe33d2c66d7dc089bceab385455
#
_entry.id   09bdffe33d2c66d7dc089bceab385455
#
_cell.length_a   1.000
_cell.length_b   1.000
_cell.length_c   1.000
_cell.angle_alpha   90.00
_cell.angle_beta   90.00
_cell.angle_gamma   90.00
#
_symmetry.space_group_name_H-M   'P 1'
#
loop_
_entity.id
_entity.type
_entity.pdbx_description
1 polymer ?
#
loop_
_entity_poly.entity_id
_entity_poly.type
_entity_poly.pdbx_seq_one_letter_code
_entity_poly.pdbx_strand_id
1 'polypeptide(L)'
;MPLDTSVKKEIIADNATNEGDTGSPEVQVALLTRRINDLTEHLKVHKHDHHSRRGLLLLVGRRRRLLQYLARTDIKRYRALISKLGLRR
;
A
#
# COMPACT_ATOMS: atom_id res chain seq x y z
N MET A 1 -12.40 3.54 0.32
CA MET A 1 -13.01 2.36 0.96
C MET A 1 -12.11 1.87 2.08
N PRO A 2 -12.59 1.84 3.30
CA PRO A 2 -11.78 1.30 4.39
C PRO A 2 -11.65 -0.21 4.25
N LEU A 3 -10.51 -0.74 4.69
CA LEU A 3 -10.31 -2.18 4.72
C LEU A 3 -11.06 -2.79 5.90
N ASP A 4 -11.53 -4.04 5.71
CA ASP A 4 -12.06 -4.84 6.80
C ASP A 4 -10.96 -5.01 7.87
N THR A 5 -11.36 -4.99 9.13
CA THR A 5 -10.41 -5.11 10.26
C THR A 5 -9.60 -6.41 10.18
N SER A 6 -10.22 -7.53 9.80
CA SER A 6 -9.53 -8.82 9.68
C SER A 6 -8.48 -8.78 8.56
N VAL A 7 -8.82 -8.20 7.41
CA VAL A 7 -7.88 -8.05 6.28
C VAL A 7 -6.73 -7.13 6.67
N LYS A 8 -7.03 -6.03 7.34
CA LYS A 8 -6.02 -5.09 7.81
C LYS A 8 -5.03 -5.77 8.76
N LYS A 9 -5.52 -6.58 9.71
CA LYS A 9 -4.68 -7.32 10.65
C LYS A 9 -3.76 -8.30 9.94
N GLU A 10 -4.26 -9.02 8.92
CA GLU A 10 -3.45 -9.94 8.13
C GLU A 10 -2.32 -9.21 7.41
N ILE A 11 -2.62 -8.09 6.76
CA ILE A 11 -1.62 -7.31 6.04
C ILE A 11 -0.55 -6.80 7.00
N ILE A 12 -0.95 -6.30 8.16
CA ILE A 12 -0.02 -5.83 9.19
C ILE A 12 0.90 -6.96 9.63
N ALA A 13 0.34 -8.14 9.94
CA ALA A 13 1.11 -9.29 10.39
C ALA A 13 2.12 -9.75 9.34
N ASP A 14 1.71 -9.80 8.06
CA ASP A 14 2.56 -10.27 6.96
C ASP A 14 3.73 -9.33 6.68
N ASN A 15 3.62 -8.06 7.01
CA ASN A 15 4.60 -7.04 6.63
C ASN A 15 5.29 -6.38 7.82
N ALA A 16 4.92 -6.75 9.04
CA ALA A 16 5.52 -6.20 10.25
C ALA A 16 7.01 -6.54 10.33
N THR A 17 7.83 -5.57 10.71
CA THR A 17 9.26 -5.78 10.92
C THR A 17 9.56 -6.30 12.31
N ASN A 18 8.66 -6.03 13.25
CA ASN A 18 8.75 -6.48 14.64
C ASN A 18 7.35 -6.85 15.13
N GLU A 19 7.29 -7.65 16.18
CA GLU A 19 6.04 -7.92 16.87
C GLU A 19 5.42 -6.60 17.34
N GLY A 20 4.13 -6.43 17.05
CA GLY A 20 3.41 -5.19 17.38
C GLY A 20 3.61 -4.04 16.42
N ASP A 21 4.39 -4.23 15.33
CA ASP A 21 4.59 -3.19 14.32
C ASP A 21 3.31 -2.97 13.51
N THR A 22 2.79 -1.76 13.58
CA THR A 22 1.62 -1.34 12.82
C THR A 22 1.89 -0.13 11.93
N GLY A 23 3.09 0.44 12.00
CA GLY A 23 3.39 1.72 11.37
C GLY A 23 4.69 1.81 10.58
N SER A 24 5.40 0.70 10.36
CA SER A 24 6.61 0.76 9.53
C SER A 24 6.27 1.10 8.09
N PRO A 25 7.25 1.61 7.30
CA PRO A 25 7.02 1.85 5.88
C PRO A 25 6.51 0.61 5.14
N GLU A 26 7.02 -0.57 5.48
CA GLU A 26 6.58 -1.82 4.86
C GLU A 26 5.09 -2.08 5.10
N VAL A 27 4.64 -1.92 6.33
CA VAL A 27 3.23 -2.10 6.68
C VAL A 27 2.36 -1.06 5.98
N GLN A 28 2.78 0.21 6.01
CA GLN A 28 2.02 1.30 5.37
C GLN A 28 1.89 1.08 3.86
N VAL A 29 2.99 0.71 3.19
CA VAL A 29 2.97 0.45 1.74
C VAL A 29 2.07 -0.74 1.41
N ALA A 30 2.12 -1.80 2.22
CA ALA A 30 1.28 -2.98 2.01
C ALA A 30 -0.21 -2.65 2.15
N LEU A 31 -0.58 -1.86 3.16
CA LEU A 31 -1.97 -1.42 3.35
C LEU A 31 -2.44 -0.52 2.20
N LEU A 32 -1.59 0.42 1.77
CA LEU A 32 -1.90 1.28 0.63
C LEU A 32 -2.07 0.47 -0.65
N THR A 33 -1.22 -0.53 -0.87
CA THR A 33 -1.30 -1.39 -2.05
C THR A 33 -2.64 -2.13 -2.10
N ARG A 34 -3.10 -2.66 -0.98
CA ARG A 34 -4.41 -3.33 -0.92
C ARG A 34 -5.54 -2.36 -1.24
N ARG A 35 -5.51 -1.16 -0.65
CA ARG A 35 -6.55 -0.15 -0.92
C ARG A 35 -6.51 0.32 -2.37
N ILE A 36 -5.32 0.50 -2.94
CA ILE A 36 -5.16 0.88 -4.35
C ILE A 36 -5.76 -0.19 -5.25
N ASN A 37 -5.48 -1.46 -4.98
CA ASN A 37 -6.02 -2.56 -5.77
C ASN A 37 -7.54 -2.63 -5.68
N ASP A 38 -8.10 -2.45 -4.49
CA ASP A 38 -9.56 -2.45 -4.28
C ASP A 38 -10.23 -1.30 -5.04
N LEU A 39 -9.67 -0.09 -4.98
CA LEU A 39 -10.19 1.06 -5.72
C LEU A 39 -10.05 0.89 -7.23
N THR A 40 -8.96 0.29 -7.69
CA THR A 40 -8.76 0.00 -9.10
C THR A 40 -9.86 -0.92 -9.63
N GLU A 41 -10.17 -1.98 -8.89
CA GLU A 41 -11.26 -2.89 -9.25
C GLU A 41 -12.61 -2.18 -9.21
N HIS A 42 -12.85 -1.34 -8.19
CA HIS A 42 -14.06 -0.54 -8.09
C HIS A 42 -14.27 0.35 -9.32
N LEU A 43 -13.20 1.00 -9.80
CA LEU A 43 -13.27 1.91 -10.93
C LEU A 43 -13.44 1.21 -12.28
N LYS A 44 -13.14 -0.09 -12.38
CA LYS A 44 -13.45 -0.87 -13.57
C LYS A 44 -14.95 -1.00 -13.78
N VAL A 45 -15.73 -1.05 -12.70
CA VAL A 45 -17.18 -1.14 -12.72
C VAL A 45 -17.82 0.24 -12.71
N HIS A 46 -17.32 1.14 -11.88
CA HIS A 46 -17.85 2.50 -11.69
C HIS A 46 -16.94 3.53 -12.36
N LYS A 47 -16.94 3.54 -13.69
CA LYS A 47 -15.99 4.33 -14.50
C LYS A 47 -16.12 5.85 -14.33
N HIS A 48 -17.28 6.32 -13.90
CA HIS A 48 -17.55 7.76 -13.71
C HIS A 48 -17.48 8.21 -12.25
N ASP A 49 -16.99 7.36 -11.36
CA ASP A 49 -16.77 7.72 -9.96
C ASP A 49 -15.49 8.55 -9.82
N HIS A 50 -15.61 9.85 -10.10
CA HIS A 50 -14.47 10.76 -10.08
C HIS A 50 -13.92 10.98 -8.68
N HIS A 51 -14.76 10.88 -7.66
CA HIS A 51 -14.33 10.98 -6.27
C HIS A 51 -13.38 9.85 -5.88
N SER A 52 -13.73 8.61 -6.21
CA SER A 52 -12.86 7.46 -5.97
C SER A 52 -11.58 7.51 -6.80
N ARG A 53 -11.65 8.02 -8.03
CA ARG A 53 -10.48 8.19 -8.88
C ARG A 53 -9.48 9.17 -8.26
N ARG A 54 -9.97 10.28 -7.74
CA ARG A 54 -9.13 11.25 -7.02
C ARG A 54 -8.49 10.61 -5.80
N GLY A 55 -9.27 9.86 -5.02
CA GLY A 55 -8.77 9.12 -3.86
C GLY A 55 -7.68 8.14 -4.23
N LEU A 56 -7.84 7.41 -5.34
CA LEU A 56 -6.83 6.48 -5.85
C LEU A 56 -5.51 7.21 -6.15
N LEU A 57 -5.57 8.34 -6.84
CA LEU A 57 -4.37 9.12 -7.16
C LEU A 57 -3.63 9.59 -5.91
N LEU A 58 -4.37 10.00 -4.87
CA LEU A 58 -3.78 10.40 -3.59
C LEU A 58 -3.06 9.23 -2.91
N LEU A 59 -3.66 8.04 -2.94
CA LEU A 59 -3.06 6.84 -2.35
C LEU A 59 -1.80 6.41 -3.11
N VAL A 60 -1.83 6.46 -4.44
CA VAL A 60 -0.67 6.15 -5.28
C VAL A 60 0.47 7.12 -4.98
N GLY A 61 0.17 8.41 -4.86
CA GLY A 61 1.18 9.42 -4.50
C GLY A 61 1.80 9.18 -3.13
N ARG A 62 0.98 8.82 -2.15
CA ARG A 62 1.46 8.51 -0.80
C ARG A 62 2.36 7.28 -0.80
N ARG A 63 1.95 6.21 -1.49
CA ARG A 63 2.77 5.00 -1.60
C ARG A 63 4.11 5.30 -2.25
N ARG A 64 4.11 6.09 -3.31
CA ARG A 64 5.33 6.48 -4.02
C ARG A 64 6.31 7.21 -3.07
N ARG A 65 5.81 8.14 -2.27
CA ARG A 65 6.66 8.88 -1.32
C ARG A 65 7.25 7.96 -0.25
N LEU A 66 6.47 7.01 0.27
CA LEU A 66 6.98 6.03 1.23
C LEU A 66 8.05 5.14 0.63
N LEU A 67 7.85 4.68 -0.60
CA LEU A 67 8.84 3.85 -1.30
C LEU A 67 10.12 4.63 -1.59
N GLN A 68 10.02 5.88 -1.98
CA GLN A 68 11.19 6.73 -2.21
C GLN A 68 11.98 6.94 -0.92
N TYR A 69 11.29 7.17 0.19
CA TYR A 69 11.89 7.30 1.50
C TYR A 69 12.66 6.02 1.87
N LEU A 70 12.02 4.86 1.72
CA LEU A 70 12.63 3.58 2.05
C LEU A 70 13.84 3.29 1.17
N ALA A 71 13.78 3.62 -0.12
CA ALA A 71 14.91 3.45 -1.03
C ALA A 71 16.12 4.27 -0.62
N ARG A 72 15.90 5.47 -0.08
CA ARG A 72 16.99 6.32 0.40
C ARG A 72 17.59 5.86 1.72
N THR A 73 16.74 5.33 2.61
CA THR A 73 17.18 4.99 3.97
C THR A 73 17.66 3.55 4.10
N ASP A 74 17.07 2.62 3.34
CA ASP A 74 17.45 1.21 3.38
C ASP A 74 17.07 0.53 2.06
N ILE A 75 18.02 0.52 1.12
CA ILE A 75 17.77 0.00 -0.22
C ILE A 75 17.44 -1.50 -0.22
N LYS A 76 17.99 -2.27 0.72
CA LYS A 76 17.71 -3.71 0.80
C LYS A 76 16.26 -3.97 1.18
N ARG A 77 15.75 -3.22 2.16
CA ARG A 77 14.34 -3.30 2.57
C ARG A 77 13.42 -2.89 1.42
N TYR A 78 13.79 -1.83 0.70
CA TYR A 78 13.04 -1.37 -0.46
C TYR A 78 12.92 -2.45 -1.52
N ARG A 79 14.03 -3.08 -1.89
CA ARG A 79 14.05 -4.14 -2.91
C ARG A 79 13.24 -5.36 -2.49
N ALA A 80 13.38 -5.77 -1.22
CA ALA A 80 12.64 -6.88 -0.67
C ALA A 80 11.13 -6.62 -0.70
N LEU A 81 10.71 -5.41 -0.34
CA LEU A 81 9.30 -5.04 -0.33
C LEU A 81 8.71 -5.00 -1.74
N ILE A 82 9.41 -4.40 -2.70
CA ILE A 82 8.96 -4.36 -4.09
C ILE A 82 8.77 -5.77 -4.64
N SER A 83 9.74 -6.65 -4.38
CA SER A 83 9.67 -8.04 -4.81
C SER A 83 8.48 -8.76 -4.16
N LYS A 84 8.31 -8.60 -2.86
CA LYS A 84 7.24 -9.24 -2.10
C LYS A 84 5.85 -8.82 -2.59
N LEU A 85 5.66 -7.53 -2.85
CA LEU A 85 4.36 -6.98 -3.25
C LEU A 85 4.14 -6.97 -4.77
N GLY A 86 5.15 -7.35 -5.55
CA GLY A 86 5.06 -7.35 -7.01
C GLY A 86 4.92 -5.95 -7.61
N LEU A 87 5.52 -4.95 -6.98
CA LEU A 87 5.42 -3.57 -7.43
C LEU A 87 6.50 -3.23 -8.46
N ARG A 88 6.19 -2.27 -9.33
CA ARG A 88 7.19 -1.65 -10.20
C ARG A 88 7.92 -0.55 -9.43
N ARG A 89 9.16 -0.31 -9.84
CA ARG A 89 9.97 0.78 -9.30
C ARG A 89 9.34 2.14 -9.53
#